data_670ae064bee04eb19710c3bc6b3a705f
#
_entry.id   670ae064bee04eb19710c3bc6b3a705f
#
_cell.length_a   1.000
_cell.length_b   1.000
_cell.length_c   1.000
_cell.angle_alpha   90.00
_cell.angle_beta   90.00
_cell.angle_gamma   90.00
#
_symmetry.space_group_name_H-M   'P 1'
#
loop_
_entity.id
_entity.type
_entity.pdbx_description
1 polymer ?
#
loop_
_entity_poly.entity_id
_entity_poly.type
_entity_poly.pdbx_seq_one_letter_code
_entity_poly.pdbx_strand_id
1 'polypeptide(L)'
;LSLHDALPIYYKGEGGFLPTKNKSSVRKIQIDWQIVVKFSELTKTLPQDQPVFVGESKVYNSTVNDVLTRHCRRCGISEISIHGLRHTHASLLLFAGVSIASVARRLGHASMTTTQKTYLHIIQELENKDVDLVMRTLSGL
;
A
#
# COMPACT_ATOMS: atom_id res chain seq x y z
N LEU A 1 -15.39 0.11 -10.74
CA LEU A 1 -15.61 -1.09 -9.92
C LEU A 1 -15.39 -0.71 -8.45
N SER A 2 -16.46 -0.65 -7.70
CA SER A 2 -16.42 -0.47 -6.24
C SER A 2 -16.50 -1.86 -5.62
N LEU A 3 -15.41 -2.34 -5.06
CA LEU A 3 -15.42 -3.53 -4.22
C LEU A 3 -16.14 -3.14 -2.92
N HIS A 4 -17.45 -3.45 -2.83
CA HIS A 4 -18.34 -2.97 -1.78
C HIS A 4 -18.23 -3.73 -0.47
N ASP A 5 -17.60 -4.89 -0.46
CA ASP A 5 -17.53 -5.72 0.72
C ASP A 5 -16.10 -5.82 1.24
N ALA A 6 -15.98 -5.76 2.57
CA ALA A 6 -14.73 -6.05 3.25
C ALA A 6 -14.36 -7.49 2.93
N LEU A 7 -13.47 -7.67 1.97
CA LEU A 7 -12.98 -9.01 1.67
C LEU A 7 -12.29 -9.55 2.92
N PRO A 8 -12.76 -10.68 3.46
CA PRO A 8 -12.13 -11.33 4.59
C PRO A 8 -10.68 -11.70 4.23
N ILE A 9 -9.81 -11.69 5.23
CA ILE A 9 -8.42 -12.12 5.05
C ILE A 9 -8.41 -13.64 4.91
N TYR A 10 -7.82 -14.15 3.83
CA TYR A 10 -7.61 -15.58 3.69
C TYR A 10 -6.54 -16.08 4.65
N TYR A 11 -6.91 -16.99 5.54
CA TYR A 11 -6.00 -17.61 6.50
C TYR A 11 -5.56 -19.01 6.02
N LYS A 12 -4.28 -19.12 5.69
CA LYS A 12 -3.71 -20.34 5.11
C LYS A 12 -3.71 -21.55 6.04
N GLY A 13 -3.65 -21.34 7.34
CA GLY A 13 -3.55 -22.41 8.33
C GLY A 13 -4.79 -23.30 8.38
N GLU A 14 -5.96 -22.70 8.18
CA GLU A 14 -7.27 -23.35 8.30
C GLU A 14 -8.03 -23.45 6.96
N GLY A 15 -7.44 -22.92 5.88
CA GLY A 15 -8.03 -23.00 4.54
C GLY A 15 -9.31 -22.19 4.35
N GLY A 16 -9.46 -21.05 5.04
CA GLY A 16 -10.66 -20.26 4.99
C GLY A 16 -10.43 -18.75 5.06
N PHE A 17 -11.51 -17.99 4.89
CA PHE A 17 -11.51 -16.54 5.04
C PHE A 17 -11.89 -16.17 6.48
N LEU A 18 -11.08 -15.33 7.11
CA LEU A 18 -11.33 -14.78 8.43
C LEU A 18 -11.66 -13.28 8.34
N PRO A 19 -12.47 -12.74 9.28
CA PRO A 19 -12.70 -11.32 9.34
C PRO A 19 -11.41 -10.55 9.60
N THR A 20 -11.35 -9.30 9.17
CA THR A 20 -10.18 -8.44 9.40
C THR A 20 -9.99 -8.19 10.89
N LYS A 21 -8.73 -8.14 11.33
CA LYS A 21 -8.37 -7.94 12.75
C LYS A 21 -8.89 -6.62 13.34
N ASN A 22 -9.00 -5.57 12.53
CA ASN A 22 -9.43 -4.23 12.94
C ASN A 22 -10.44 -3.65 11.94
N LYS A 23 -11.39 -2.85 12.41
CA LYS A 23 -12.35 -2.12 11.56
C LYS A 23 -11.67 -1.21 10.52
N SER A 24 -10.55 -0.59 10.86
CA SER A 24 -9.77 0.26 9.94
C SER A 24 -9.13 -0.50 8.78
N SER A 25 -9.01 -1.83 8.89
CA SER A 25 -8.53 -2.68 7.79
C SER A 25 -9.57 -2.84 6.68
N VAL A 26 -10.86 -2.62 7.01
CA VAL A 26 -11.97 -2.59 6.06
C VAL A 26 -12.02 -1.22 5.41
N ARG A 27 -11.62 -1.14 4.15
CA ARG A 27 -11.57 0.14 3.43
C ARG A 27 -11.73 -0.02 1.93
N LYS A 28 -12.25 1.01 1.29
CA LYS A 28 -12.29 1.13 -0.16
C LYS A 28 -11.05 1.87 -0.64
N ILE A 29 -10.33 1.30 -1.60
CA ILE A 29 -9.16 1.92 -2.23
C ILE A 29 -9.47 2.08 -3.70
N GLN A 30 -9.37 3.31 -4.20
CA GLN A 30 -9.37 3.55 -5.64
C GLN A 30 -8.04 3.10 -6.23
N ILE A 31 -8.10 2.35 -7.30
CA ILE A 31 -6.94 1.89 -8.06
C ILE A 31 -7.06 2.39 -9.50
N ASP A 32 -5.92 2.59 -10.13
CA ASP A 32 -5.84 3.02 -11.53
C ASP A 32 -6.52 2.00 -12.45
N TRP A 33 -7.18 2.50 -13.50
CA TRP A 33 -7.92 1.66 -14.45
C TRP A 33 -7.02 0.64 -15.17
N GLN A 34 -5.75 0.98 -15.44
CA GLN A 34 -4.82 0.06 -16.08
C GLN A 34 -4.54 -1.16 -15.18
N ILE A 35 -4.46 -0.93 -13.86
CA ILE A 35 -4.33 -1.99 -12.87
C ILE A 35 -5.61 -2.82 -12.84
N VAL A 36 -6.78 -2.17 -12.87
CA VAL A 36 -8.09 -2.87 -12.91
C VAL A 36 -8.17 -3.81 -14.12
N VAL A 37 -7.76 -3.35 -15.30
CA VAL A 37 -7.76 -4.19 -16.51
C VAL A 37 -6.88 -5.42 -16.32
N LYS A 38 -5.64 -5.25 -15.86
CA LYS A 38 -4.72 -6.37 -15.59
C LYS A 38 -5.28 -7.35 -14.55
N PHE A 39 -5.89 -6.86 -13.49
CA PHE A 39 -6.54 -7.72 -12.50
C PHE A 39 -7.76 -8.43 -13.07
N SER A 40 -8.57 -7.76 -13.89
CA SER A 40 -9.71 -8.36 -14.56
C SER A 40 -9.29 -9.53 -15.46
N GLU A 41 -8.22 -9.37 -16.23
CA GLU A 41 -7.68 -10.44 -17.04
C GLU A 41 -7.20 -11.63 -16.18
N LEU A 42 -6.49 -11.34 -15.09
CA LEU A 42 -5.94 -12.35 -14.19
C LEU A 42 -7.03 -13.11 -13.45
N THR A 43 -8.14 -12.46 -13.11
CA THR A 43 -9.24 -13.07 -12.36
C THR A 43 -10.33 -13.69 -13.24
N LYS A 44 -10.29 -13.47 -14.56
CA LYS A 44 -11.32 -13.91 -15.51
C LYS A 44 -11.60 -15.43 -15.45
N THR A 45 -10.58 -16.21 -15.19
CA THR A 45 -10.66 -17.69 -15.14
C THR A 45 -10.66 -18.26 -13.74
N LEU A 46 -10.56 -17.41 -12.71
CA LEU A 46 -10.52 -17.84 -11.32
C LEU A 46 -11.93 -18.01 -10.76
N PRO A 47 -12.20 -19.08 -10.00
CA PRO A 47 -13.43 -19.22 -9.23
C PRO A 47 -13.60 -18.03 -8.26
N GLN A 48 -14.86 -17.56 -8.08
CA GLN A 48 -15.13 -16.38 -7.26
C GLN A 48 -14.87 -16.58 -5.76
N ASP A 49 -14.80 -17.80 -5.32
CA ASP A 49 -14.58 -18.23 -3.93
C ASP A 49 -13.09 -18.50 -3.60
N GLN A 50 -12.21 -18.33 -4.59
CA GLN A 50 -10.78 -18.56 -4.40
C GLN A 50 -9.95 -17.28 -4.28
N PRO A 51 -8.86 -17.29 -3.49
CA PRO A 51 -7.92 -16.18 -3.43
C PRO A 51 -7.20 -15.99 -4.77
N VAL A 52 -7.07 -14.73 -5.21
CA VAL A 52 -6.45 -14.40 -6.50
C VAL A 52 -5.00 -14.85 -6.62
N PHE A 53 -4.24 -14.82 -5.53
CA PHE A 53 -2.79 -15.09 -5.54
C PHE A 53 -2.39 -16.38 -4.81
N VAL A 54 -3.34 -17.17 -4.39
CA VAL A 54 -3.08 -18.43 -3.68
C VAL A 54 -3.61 -19.57 -4.52
N GLY A 55 -2.72 -20.21 -5.29
CA GLY A 55 -3.03 -21.43 -6.00
C GLY A 55 -3.04 -22.65 -5.08
N GLU A 56 -3.08 -23.85 -5.65
CA GLU A 56 -3.04 -25.14 -4.93
C GLU A 56 -1.79 -25.30 -4.04
N SER A 57 -0.67 -24.69 -4.42
CA SER A 57 0.55 -24.67 -3.63
C SER A 57 0.58 -23.55 -2.62
N LYS A 58 1.07 -23.84 -1.40
CA LYS A 58 1.28 -22.83 -0.36
C LYS A 58 2.32 -21.79 -0.80
N VAL A 59 1.89 -20.55 -1.01
CA VAL A 59 2.80 -19.42 -1.24
C VAL A 59 3.15 -18.78 0.10
N TYR A 60 4.40 -18.82 0.50
CA TYR A 60 4.89 -18.20 1.73
C TYR A 60 5.33 -16.75 1.45
N ASN A 61 5.30 -15.89 2.48
CA ASN A 61 5.82 -14.53 2.36
C ASN A 61 7.30 -14.50 1.97
N SER A 62 8.09 -15.49 2.42
CA SER A 62 9.48 -15.66 2.00
C SER A 62 9.59 -15.83 0.48
N THR A 63 8.78 -16.69 -0.12
CA THR A 63 8.79 -16.93 -1.58
C THR A 63 8.56 -15.63 -2.36
N VAL A 64 7.60 -14.80 -1.93
CA VAL A 64 7.32 -13.52 -2.58
C VAL A 64 8.47 -12.55 -2.39
N ASN A 65 9.05 -12.47 -1.18
CA ASN A 65 10.22 -11.64 -0.91
C ASN A 65 11.44 -12.10 -1.70
N ASP A 66 11.68 -13.39 -1.87
CA ASP A 66 12.79 -13.93 -2.66
C ASP A 66 12.69 -13.54 -4.15
N VAL A 67 11.46 -13.55 -4.69
CA VAL A 67 11.21 -13.05 -6.05
C VAL A 67 11.53 -11.57 -6.14
N LEU A 68 11.04 -10.78 -5.19
CA LEU A 68 11.28 -9.32 -5.16
C LEU A 68 12.78 -9.01 -5.03
N THR A 69 13.48 -9.68 -4.11
CA THR A 69 14.94 -9.58 -3.93
C THR A 69 15.71 -9.84 -5.23
N ARG A 70 15.35 -10.92 -5.94
CA ARG A 70 16.01 -11.22 -7.24
C ARG A 70 15.79 -10.10 -8.26
N HIS A 71 14.58 -9.52 -8.31
CA HIS A 71 14.30 -8.40 -9.21
C HIS A 71 15.05 -7.14 -8.81
N CYS A 72 15.11 -6.80 -7.53
CA CYS A 72 15.90 -5.67 -7.03
C CYS A 72 17.38 -5.80 -7.44
N ARG A 73 17.98 -6.98 -7.21
CA ARG A 73 19.37 -7.25 -7.61
C ARG A 73 19.60 -7.11 -9.12
N ARG A 74 18.68 -7.63 -9.92
CA ARG A 74 18.77 -7.50 -11.40
C ARG A 74 18.68 -6.06 -11.88
N CYS A 75 17.95 -5.21 -11.18
CA CYS A 75 17.79 -3.79 -11.50
C CYS A 75 18.85 -2.91 -10.84
N GLY A 76 19.76 -3.46 -10.03
CA GLY A 76 20.78 -2.69 -9.31
C GLY A 76 20.22 -1.74 -8.25
N ILE A 77 19.04 -2.04 -7.70
CA ILE A 77 18.40 -1.24 -6.64
C ILE A 77 18.47 -1.96 -5.30
N SER A 78 18.38 -1.18 -4.21
CA SER A 78 18.37 -1.74 -2.85
C SER A 78 17.25 -2.76 -2.66
N GLU A 79 17.57 -3.85 -1.98
CA GLU A 79 16.60 -4.91 -1.69
C GLU A 79 15.53 -4.40 -0.75
N ILE A 80 14.27 -4.61 -1.10
CA ILE A 80 13.12 -4.27 -0.31
C ILE A 80 12.22 -5.49 -0.10
N SER A 81 11.48 -5.51 0.99
CA SER A 81 10.45 -6.52 1.23
C SER A 81 9.10 -6.09 0.64
N ILE A 82 8.15 -7.03 0.55
CA ILE A 82 6.75 -6.71 0.21
C ILE A 82 6.17 -5.65 1.16
N HIS A 83 6.53 -5.70 2.45
CA HIS A 83 6.13 -4.65 3.38
C HIS A 83 6.82 -3.31 3.07
N GLY A 84 8.04 -3.34 2.58
CA GLY A 84 8.75 -2.15 2.09
C GLY A 84 8.04 -1.45 0.94
N LEU A 85 7.38 -2.17 0.03
CA LEU A 85 6.55 -1.57 -1.02
C LEU A 85 5.40 -0.72 -0.45
N ARG A 86 4.82 -1.13 0.69
CA ARG A 86 3.82 -0.33 1.39
C ARG A 86 4.40 0.99 1.89
N HIS A 87 5.63 0.97 2.43
CA HIS A 87 6.32 2.19 2.85
C HIS A 87 6.65 3.08 1.65
N THR A 88 7.17 2.51 0.57
CA THR A 88 7.43 3.24 -0.68
C THR A 88 6.17 3.92 -1.21
N HIS A 89 5.04 3.20 -1.25
CA HIS A 89 3.76 3.76 -1.68
C HIS A 89 3.33 4.95 -0.82
N ALA A 90 3.44 4.84 0.50
CA ALA A 90 3.08 5.94 1.41
C ALA A 90 4.00 7.15 1.23
N SER A 91 5.31 6.92 1.11
CA SER A 91 6.31 7.97 0.88
C SER A 91 6.05 8.72 -0.41
N LEU A 92 5.79 8.02 -1.51
CA LEU A 92 5.47 8.64 -2.80
C LEU A 92 4.22 9.51 -2.73
N LEU A 93 3.18 9.08 -2.02
CA LEU A 93 1.96 9.86 -1.85
C LEU A 93 2.21 11.12 -1.01
N LEU A 94 2.99 11.03 0.07
CA LEU A 94 3.35 12.18 0.90
C LEU A 94 4.19 13.18 0.10
N PHE A 95 5.21 12.73 -0.64
CA PHE A 95 6.01 13.60 -1.52
C PHE A 95 5.19 14.24 -2.64
N ALA A 96 4.12 13.58 -3.10
CA ALA A 96 3.18 14.16 -4.05
C ALA A 96 2.17 15.14 -3.41
N GLY A 97 2.30 15.47 -2.12
CA GLY A 97 1.42 16.40 -1.41
C GLY A 97 0.09 15.81 -0.94
N VAL A 98 -0.06 14.48 -0.96
CA VAL A 98 -1.28 13.84 -0.42
C VAL A 98 -1.28 13.95 1.10
N SER A 99 -2.40 14.42 1.67
CA SER A 99 -2.51 14.63 3.11
C SER A 99 -2.26 13.34 3.91
N ILE A 100 -1.63 13.47 5.08
CA ILE A 100 -1.36 12.37 6.02
C ILE A 100 -2.62 11.58 6.35
N ALA A 101 -3.76 12.28 6.52
CA ALA A 101 -5.05 11.64 6.79
C ALA A 101 -5.51 10.74 5.65
N SER A 102 -5.31 11.16 4.40
CA SER A 102 -5.63 10.35 3.22
C SER A 102 -4.70 9.15 3.06
N VAL A 103 -3.41 9.33 3.32
CA VAL A 103 -2.44 8.22 3.34
C VAL A 103 -2.78 7.22 4.44
N ALA A 104 -3.07 7.68 5.66
CA ALA A 104 -3.46 6.82 6.78
C ALA A 104 -4.70 5.95 6.45
N ARG A 105 -5.74 6.56 5.90
CA ARG A 105 -6.96 5.85 5.44
C ARG A 105 -6.64 4.82 4.37
N ARG A 106 -5.83 5.20 3.37
CA ARG A 106 -5.43 4.31 2.28
C ARG A 106 -4.62 3.12 2.78
N LEU A 107 -3.75 3.33 3.76
CA LEU A 107 -2.97 2.26 4.40
C LEU A 107 -3.81 1.42 5.37
N GLY A 108 -4.97 1.89 5.84
CA GLY A 108 -5.80 1.23 6.85
C GLY A 108 -5.20 1.31 8.25
N HIS A 109 -4.50 2.39 8.57
CA HIS A 109 -4.05 2.65 9.93
C HIS A 109 -5.26 3.06 10.79
N ALA A 110 -5.37 2.49 11.98
CA ALA A 110 -6.44 2.81 12.92
C ALA A 110 -6.35 4.26 13.43
N SER A 111 -5.14 4.83 13.45
CA SER A 111 -4.86 6.20 13.85
C SER A 111 -3.94 6.88 12.86
N MET A 112 -4.20 8.15 12.58
CA MET A 112 -3.31 9.02 11.81
C MET A 112 -1.94 9.16 12.48
N THR A 113 -1.89 9.09 13.81
CA THR A 113 -0.65 9.13 14.61
C THR A 113 0.33 8.03 14.20
N THR A 114 -0.16 6.85 13.82
CA THR A 114 0.70 5.77 13.32
C THR A 114 1.42 6.19 12.04
N THR A 115 0.72 6.83 11.10
CA THR A 115 1.31 7.35 9.87
C THR A 115 2.30 8.47 10.16
N GLN A 116 1.93 9.42 11.02
CA GLN A 116 2.81 10.52 11.42
C GLN A 116 4.13 10.00 12.00
N LYS A 117 4.07 9.10 12.98
CA LYS A 117 5.28 8.54 13.61
C LYS A 117 6.16 7.78 12.62
N THR A 118 5.54 6.98 11.74
CA THR A 118 6.28 6.15 10.77
C THR A 118 7.00 7.00 9.71
N TYR A 119 6.36 8.09 9.28
CA TYR A 119 6.85 8.94 8.18
C TYR A 119 7.28 10.35 8.65
N LEU A 120 7.60 10.51 9.93
CA LEU A 120 7.94 11.81 10.54
C LEU A 120 9.05 12.53 9.79
N HIS A 121 10.10 11.83 9.38
CA HIS A 121 11.22 12.39 8.64
C HIS A 121 10.81 12.99 7.28
N ILE A 122 9.88 12.34 6.57
CA ILE A 122 9.36 12.85 5.30
C ILE A 122 8.48 14.08 5.53
N ILE A 123 7.65 14.04 6.57
CA ILE A 123 6.76 15.15 6.93
C ILE A 123 7.59 16.38 7.27
N GLN A 124 8.64 16.24 8.09
CA GLN A 124 9.55 17.33 8.43
C GLN A 124 10.28 17.91 7.20
N GLU A 125 10.70 17.05 6.27
CA GLU A 125 11.33 17.52 5.02
C GLU A 125 10.35 18.33 4.17
N LEU A 126 9.08 17.95 4.11
CA LEU A 126 8.04 18.68 3.39
C LEU A 126 7.70 20.01 4.08
N GLU A 127 7.56 20.02 5.41
CA GLU A 127 7.33 21.21 6.20
C GLU A 127 8.46 22.25 5.99
N ASN A 128 9.71 21.82 5.95
CA ASN A 128 10.84 22.72 5.65
C ASN A 128 10.74 23.34 4.25
N LYS A 129 10.32 22.58 3.24
CA LYS A 129 10.09 23.10 1.88
C LYS A 129 8.92 24.11 1.85
N ASP A 130 7.87 23.87 2.62
CA ASP A 130 6.73 24.77 2.73
C ASP A 130 7.13 26.08 3.39
N VAL A 131 7.97 26.06 4.44
CA VAL A 131 8.52 27.29 5.06
C VAL A 131 9.31 28.12 4.06
N ASP A 132 10.19 27.49 3.25
CA ASP A 132 10.93 28.19 2.20
C ASP A 132 10.00 28.82 1.17
N LEU A 133 8.93 28.13 0.79
CA LEU A 133 7.94 28.65 -0.15
C LEU A 133 7.20 29.87 0.44
N VAL A 134 6.78 29.79 1.72
CA VAL A 134 6.12 30.90 2.44
C VAL A 134 7.04 32.12 2.47
N MET A 135 8.31 31.92 2.86
CA MET A 135 9.28 33.03 2.94
C MET A 135 9.52 33.69 1.59
N ARG A 136 9.64 32.93 0.50
CA ARG A 136 9.77 33.47 -0.86
C ARG A 136 8.53 34.23 -1.30
N THR A 137 7.35 33.71 -0.98
CA THR A 137 6.06 34.34 -1.33
C THR A 137 5.92 35.69 -0.60
N LEU A 138 6.25 35.73 0.69
CA LEU A 138 6.18 36.96 1.48
C LEU A 138 7.24 37.99 1.09
N SER A 139 8.43 37.56 0.65
CA SER A 139 9.52 38.46 0.20
C SER A 139 9.27 39.04 -1.18
N GLY A 140 8.32 38.51 -1.94
CA GLY A 140 7.93 39.04 -3.25
C GLY A 140 6.76 40.02 -3.23
N LEU A 141 6.22 40.30 -2.04
CA LEU A 141 5.20 41.31 -1.79
C LEU A 141 5.87 42.63 -1.38
#